data_ef0d94b6999dbcda95946afbf41a8cc7
#
_entry.id   ef0d94b6999dbcda95946afbf41a8cc7
#
_cell.length_a   1.000
_cell.length_b   1.000
_cell.length_c   1.000
_cell.angle_alpha   90.00
_cell.angle_beta   90.00
_cell.angle_gamma   90.00
#
_symmetry.space_group_name_H-M   'P 1'
#
loop_
_entity.id
_entity.type
_entity.pdbx_description
1 polymer ?
#
loop_
_entity_poly.entity_id
_entity_poly.type
_entity_poly.pdbx_seq_one_letter_code
_entity_poly.pdbx_strand_id
1 'polypeptide(L)'
;MKTAKKFLAVLMCAAMLFGSVAMFGGIASAAYEKEGFLTFQIEGDGAVLIKCDESATGEITVPAAISGVPVKRIASAELLGGRFGAFGSCEGITKLNLPDSITQIDDAAFIYCSKLAEINIPAGVTEIGSNCFDGCESLKSIDIPGSVKSIGNYAFDGCKELREIVISDSVTEIGYGAFRCCEKLESVTLSKNITAINSKLFSNCFSLGSVDIPAGVTVIEDNAFANCTSLESVNIPESVKKIDDAAFIDCCLL
;
A
#
# COMPACT_ATOMS: atom_id res chain seq x y z
N MET A 1 -31.79 35.41 20.26
CA MET A 1 -32.17 34.10 20.82
C MET A 1 -32.57 33.10 19.73
N LYS A 2 -31.80 32.94 18.63
CA LYS A 2 -32.11 31.94 17.55
C LYS A 2 -30.90 31.12 17.10
N THR A 3 -29.76 31.22 17.76
CA THR A 3 -28.50 30.55 17.38
C THR A 3 -28.08 29.39 18.30
N ALA A 4 -28.78 29.18 19.41
CA ALA A 4 -28.44 28.11 20.37
C ALA A 4 -29.19 26.78 20.16
N LYS A 5 -30.13 26.71 19.21
CA LYS A 5 -30.92 25.48 18.97
C LYS A 5 -30.41 24.58 17.84
N LYS A 6 -29.35 24.98 17.08
CA LYS A 6 -28.79 24.14 16.01
C LYS A 6 -27.61 23.30 16.46
N PHE A 7 -26.99 23.56 17.63
CA PHE A 7 -25.87 22.79 18.15
C PHE A 7 -26.28 21.57 19.01
N LEU A 8 -27.55 21.50 19.43
CA LEU A 8 -28.05 20.41 20.27
C LEU A 8 -28.65 19.24 19.47
N ALA A 9 -28.87 19.40 18.16
CA ALA A 9 -29.46 18.36 17.32
C ALA A 9 -28.43 17.41 16.70
N VAL A 10 -27.13 17.78 16.73
CA VAL A 10 -26.02 16.92 16.21
C VAL A 10 -25.51 15.98 17.29
N LEU A 11 -25.75 16.26 18.58
CA LEU A 11 -25.29 15.43 19.70
C LEU A 11 -26.27 14.31 20.11
N MET A 12 -27.48 14.25 19.54
CA MET A 12 -28.48 13.22 19.90
C MET A 12 -28.69 12.12 18.83
N CYS A 13 -28.02 12.16 17.67
CA CYS A 13 -28.07 11.06 16.70
C CYS A 13 -26.95 10.01 16.85
N ALA A 14 -25.98 10.22 17.76
CA ALA A 14 -24.90 9.26 18.01
C ALA A 14 -25.22 8.21 19.12
N ALA A 15 -26.44 8.23 19.68
CA ALA A 15 -26.76 7.42 20.86
C ALA A 15 -27.73 6.25 20.63
N MET A 16 -27.98 5.83 19.38
CA MET A 16 -28.90 4.68 19.15
C MET A 16 -28.36 3.72 18.09
N LEU A 17 -27.30 3.00 18.43
CA LEU A 17 -26.98 1.68 17.86
C LEU A 17 -26.01 0.92 18.79
N PHE A 18 -26.27 1.02 20.12
CA PHE A 18 -25.65 0.09 21.04
C PHE A 18 -26.51 -1.18 21.12
N GLY A 19 -26.18 -2.17 20.30
CA GLY A 19 -26.59 -3.55 20.56
C GLY A 19 -25.79 -4.06 21.75
N SER A 20 -26.35 -3.91 22.99
CA SER A 20 -25.82 -4.57 24.17
C SER A 20 -25.94 -6.08 23.99
N VAL A 21 -24.83 -6.77 23.75
CA VAL A 21 -24.76 -8.23 23.93
C VAL A 21 -24.24 -8.49 25.34
N ALA A 22 -25.12 -9.12 26.13
CA ALA A 22 -24.87 -9.51 27.50
C ALA A 22 -23.70 -10.48 27.62
N MET A 23 -22.92 -10.32 28.70
CA MET A 23 -21.87 -11.22 29.13
C MET A 23 -22.36 -12.65 29.31
N PHE A 24 -21.77 -13.58 28.55
CA PHE A 24 -21.58 -14.97 28.96
C PHE A 24 -20.13 -15.37 28.69
N GLY A 25 -19.48 -15.85 29.73
CA GLY A 25 -18.13 -16.32 29.93
C GLY A 25 -17.19 -16.47 28.72
N GLY A 26 -16.14 -15.63 28.65
CA GLY A 26 -14.83 -16.12 28.24
C GLY A 26 -14.48 -16.13 26.76
N ILE A 27 -14.88 -15.14 25.96
CA ILE A 27 -14.12 -14.58 24.82
C ILE A 27 -14.66 -13.15 24.70
N ALA A 28 -13.79 -12.14 24.83
CA ALA A 28 -14.19 -10.76 24.58
C ALA A 28 -14.69 -10.67 23.14
N SER A 29 -15.99 -10.48 22.94
CA SER A 29 -16.58 -10.21 21.65
C SER A 29 -15.94 -8.92 21.13
N ALA A 30 -15.23 -9.00 20.00
CA ALA A 30 -14.67 -7.82 19.37
C ALA A 30 -15.79 -6.82 19.11
N ALA A 31 -15.63 -5.58 19.60
CA ALA A 31 -16.59 -4.52 19.34
C ALA A 31 -16.34 -3.98 17.91
N TYR A 32 -17.35 -4.05 17.06
CA TYR A 32 -17.31 -3.48 15.71
C TYR A 32 -17.98 -2.12 15.72
N GLU A 33 -17.33 -1.14 15.11
CA GLU A 33 -17.86 0.20 14.94
C GLU A 33 -17.84 0.60 13.47
N LYS A 34 -18.82 1.40 13.04
CA LYS A 34 -18.94 1.86 11.66
C LYS A 34 -19.00 3.39 11.61
N GLU A 35 -18.17 3.98 10.71
CA GLU A 35 -18.21 5.40 10.39
C GLU A 35 -18.24 5.57 8.86
N GLY A 36 -19.38 6.02 8.34
CA GLY A 36 -19.60 6.12 6.90
C GLY A 36 -19.46 4.78 6.19
N PHE A 37 -18.49 4.69 5.27
CA PHE A 37 -18.15 3.48 4.53
C PHE A 37 -17.18 2.55 5.28
N LEU A 38 -16.64 2.98 6.42
CA LEU A 38 -15.55 2.30 7.12
C LEU A 38 -16.08 1.50 8.31
N THR A 39 -15.57 0.28 8.47
CA THR A 39 -15.86 -0.61 9.61
C THR A 39 -14.57 -0.90 10.36
N PHE A 40 -14.62 -0.75 11.66
CA PHE A 40 -13.49 -0.89 12.57
C PHE A 40 -13.75 -2.00 13.59
N GLN A 41 -12.69 -2.65 14.02
CA GLN A 41 -12.65 -3.55 15.16
C GLN A 41 -11.79 -2.92 16.24
N ILE A 42 -12.30 -2.87 17.48
CA ILE A 42 -11.53 -2.39 18.63
C ILE A 42 -10.72 -3.54 19.21
N GLU A 43 -9.40 -3.37 19.31
CA GLU A 43 -8.44 -4.34 19.82
C GLU A 43 -7.56 -3.69 20.90
N GLY A 44 -7.88 -3.94 22.17
CA GLY A 44 -7.10 -3.38 23.27
C GLY A 44 -7.09 -1.85 23.28
N ASP A 45 -5.93 -1.26 23.03
CA ASP A 45 -5.68 0.19 23.00
C ASP A 45 -5.65 0.79 21.59
N GLY A 46 -6.01 0.01 20.56
CA GLY A 46 -6.03 0.40 19.16
C GLY A 46 -7.30 -0.04 18.43
N ALA A 47 -7.64 0.67 17.37
CA ALA A 47 -8.67 0.28 16.41
C ALA A 47 -8.01 -0.17 15.11
N VAL A 48 -8.56 -1.22 14.52
CA VAL A 48 -8.17 -1.79 13.24
C VAL A 48 -9.27 -1.49 12.23
N LEU A 49 -8.93 -0.84 11.13
CA LEU A 49 -9.85 -0.71 9.99
C LEU A 49 -9.87 -2.05 9.27
N ILE A 50 -11.01 -2.70 9.29
CA ILE A 50 -11.17 -4.06 8.77
C ILE A 50 -11.88 -4.09 7.42
N LYS A 51 -12.73 -3.11 7.12
CA LYS A 51 -13.48 -3.08 5.86
C LYS A 51 -13.87 -1.67 5.45
N CYS A 52 -13.72 -1.37 4.17
CA CYS A 52 -14.42 -0.29 3.46
C CYS A 52 -15.53 -0.90 2.61
N ASP A 53 -16.67 -0.21 2.49
CA ASP A 53 -17.74 -0.60 1.60
C ASP A 53 -17.30 -0.38 0.14
N GLU A 54 -17.47 -1.39 -0.72
CA GLU A 54 -17.07 -1.34 -2.13
C GLU A 54 -17.82 -0.25 -2.94
N SER A 55 -18.95 0.23 -2.43
CA SER A 55 -19.67 1.37 -3.01
C SER A 55 -19.04 2.73 -2.72
N ALA A 56 -17.99 2.79 -1.89
CA ALA A 56 -17.28 4.03 -1.58
C ALA A 56 -16.65 4.64 -2.83
N THR A 57 -16.80 5.95 -2.98
CA THR A 57 -16.29 6.69 -4.14
C THR A 57 -15.66 8.02 -3.74
N GLY A 58 -14.74 8.50 -4.58
CA GLY A 58 -14.13 9.81 -4.41
C GLY A 58 -13.06 9.82 -3.31
N GLU A 59 -12.99 10.91 -2.55
CA GLU A 59 -12.02 11.07 -1.47
C GLU A 59 -12.57 10.48 -0.17
N ILE A 60 -11.77 9.62 0.47
CA ILE A 60 -12.06 9.04 1.78
C ILE A 60 -10.97 9.46 2.77
N THR A 61 -11.38 9.92 3.93
CA THR A 61 -10.47 10.19 5.06
C THR A 61 -10.71 9.16 6.16
N VAL A 62 -9.67 8.44 6.54
CA VAL A 62 -9.72 7.52 7.69
C VAL A 62 -9.59 8.36 8.97
N PRO A 63 -10.51 8.25 9.94
CA PRO A 63 -10.42 8.99 11.18
C PRO A 63 -9.19 8.58 12.01
N ALA A 64 -8.57 9.53 12.71
CA ALA A 64 -7.44 9.23 13.58
C ALA A 64 -7.82 8.37 14.80
N ALA A 65 -9.10 8.40 15.19
CA ALA A 65 -9.63 7.60 16.28
C ALA A 65 -11.12 7.30 16.04
N ILE A 66 -11.58 6.16 16.54
CA ILE A 66 -12.98 5.76 16.59
C ILE A 66 -13.36 5.53 18.05
N SER A 67 -14.47 6.18 18.51
CA SER A 67 -14.89 6.16 19.93
C SER A 67 -13.76 6.49 20.94
N GLY A 68 -12.84 7.37 20.53
CA GLY A 68 -11.70 7.77 21.37
C GLY A 68 -10.52 6.81 21.33
N VAL A 69 -10.60 5.69 20.60
CA VAL A 69 -9.51 4.71 20.42
C VAL A 69 -8.76 5.01 19.12
N PRO A 70 -7.43 5.19 19.13
CA PRO A 70 -6.68 5.54 17.93
C PRO A 70 -6.70 4.42 16.89
N VAL A 71 -6.89 4.78 15.61
CA VAL A 71 -6.81 3.84 14.49
C VAL A 71 -5.33 3.60 14.19
N LYS A 72 -4.85 2.37 14.42
CA LYS A 72 -3.42 2.00 14.32
C LYS A 72 -3.10 1.11 13.14
N ARG A 73 -4.09 0.40 12.57
CA ARG A 73 -3.85 -0.64 11.57
C ARG A 73 -4.92 -0.64 10.49
N ILE A 74 -4.51 -0.94 9.25
CA ILE A 74 -5.38 -1.29 8.13
C ILE A 74 -5.20 -2.78 7.85
N ALA A 75 -6.27 -3.55 7.97
CA ALA A 75 -6.21 -5.01 7.99
C ALA A 75 -6.06 -5.65 6.62
N SER A 76 -5.43 -6.82 6.62
CA SER A 76 -5.47 -7.78 5.51
C SER A 76 -6.80 -8.54 5.45
N ALA A 77 -6.98 -9.31 4.36
CA ALA A 77 -8.10 -10.22 4.16
C ALA A 77 -8.23 -11.32 5.23
N GLU A 78 -7.13 -11.73 5.82
CA GLU A 78 -7.08 -12.87 6.75
C GLU A 78 -7.88 -12.63 8.03
N LEU A 79 -7.93 -11.38 8.50
CA LEU A 79 -8.60 -11.04 9.76
C LEU A 79 -10.11 -11.34 9.73
N LEU A 80 -10.74 -11.32 8.55
CA LEU A 80 -12.18 -11.53 8.37
C LEU A 80 -12.53 -12.76 7.54
N GLY A 81 -11.55 -13.58 7.17
CA GLY A 81 -11.74 -14.67 6.23
C GLY A 81 -12.20 -14.19 4.84
N GLY A 82 -11.92 -12.91 4.53
CA GLY A 82 -12.22 -12.29 3.26
C GLY A 82 -11.19 -12.63 2.18
N ARG A 83 -11.46 -12.18 0.96
CA ARG A 83 -10.57 -12.39 -0.20
C ARG A 83 -9.56 -11.26 -0.37
N PHE A 84 -9.86 -10.08 0.16
CA PHE A 84 -9.09 -8.84 -0.02
C PHE A 84 -8.97 -8.09 1.31
N GLY A 85 -7.96 -7.23 1.43
CA GLY A 85 -7.75 -6.36 2.59
C GLY A 85 -8.85 -5.30 2.75
N ALA A 86 -8.69 -4.44 3.74
CA ALA A 86 -9.75 -3.53 4.20
C ALA A 86 -10.34 -2.62 3.11
N PHE A 87 -9.56 -2.20 2.11
CA PHE A 87 -10.01 -1.42 0.95
C PHE A 87 -10.04 -2.22 -0.35
N GLY A 88 -9.78 -3.53 -0.30
CA GLY A 88 -9.68 -4.34 -1.50
C GLY A 88 -10.91 -4.23 -2.40
N SER A 89 -10.68 -4.00 -3.69
CA SER A 89 -11.72 -3.78 -4.71
C SER A 89 -12.63 -2.55 -4.51
N CYS A 90 -12.20 -1.58 -3.69
CA CYS A 90 -12.87 -0.26 -3.62
C CYS A 90 -12.54 0.58 -4.86
N GLU A 91 -13.01 0.13 -6.03
CA GLU A 91 -12.66 0.70 -7.35
C GLU A 91 -13.14 2.15 -7.55
N GLY A 92 -14.05 2.64 -6.70
CA GLY A 92 -14.60 3.99 -6.79
C GLY A 92 -13.78 5.06 -6.07
N ILE A 93 -12.86 4.68 -5.19
CA ILE A 93 -12.04 5.61 -4.40
C ILE A 93 -10.96 6.23 -5.28
N THR A 94 -10.83 7.56 -5.23
CA THR A 94 -9.82 8.29 -6.01
C THR A 94 -8.69 8.83 -5.14
N LYS A 95 -8.95 9.06 -3.85
CA LYS A 95 -7.97 9.55 -2.88
C LYS A 95 -8.23 9.00 -1.48
N LEU A 96 -7.17 8.63 -0.80
CA LEU A 96 -7.20 8.21 0.61
C LEU A 96 -6.29 9.12 1.45
N ASN A 97 -6.84 9.61 2.56
CA ASN A 97 -6.08 10.32 3.58
C ASN A 97 -5.99 9.44 4.82
N LEU A 98 -4.79 8.98 5.12
CA LEU A 98 -4.49 8.14 6.29
C LEU A 98 -3.94 9.00 7.43
N PRO A 99 -4.44 8.85 8.68
CA PRO A 99 -3.93 9.60 9.81
C PRO A 99 -2.57 9.08 10.29
N ASP A 100 -1.79 9.96 10.92
CA ASP A 100 -0.45 9.63 11.46
C ASP A 100 -0.47 8.56 12.57
N SER A 101 -1.65 8.26 13.13
CA SER A 101 -1.82 7.19 14.12
C SER A 101 -1.63 5.78 13.55
N ILE A 102 -1.73 5.61 12.22
CA ILE A 102 -1.53 4.33 11.55
C ILE A 102 -0.04 4.00 11.51
N THR A 103 0.30 2.83 12.04
CA THR A 103 1.66 2.28 12.07
C THR A 103 1.78 0.96 11.32
N GLN A 104 0.65 0.37 10.91
CA GLN A 104 0.62 -0.92 10.22
C GLN A 104 -0.39 -0.89 9.07
N ILE A 105 0.09 -1.31 7.90
CA ILE A 105 -0.71 -1.53 6.69
C ILE A 105 -0.41 -2.96 6.26
N ASP A 106 -1.42 -3.82 6.33
CA ASP A 106 -1.24 -5.25 6.06
C ASP A 106 -1.23 -5.57 4.55
N ASP A 107 -0.99 -6.84 4.24
CA ASP A 107 -1.01 -7.37 2.89
C ASP A 107 -2.34 -7.12 2.18
N ALA A 108 -2.28 -6.80 0.90
CA ALA A 108 -3.43 -6.58 0.03
C ALA A 108 -4.42 -5.50 0.54
N ALA A 109 -3.97 -4.58 1.42
CA ALA A 109 -4.84 -3.57 2.06
C ALA A 109 -5.62 -2.73 1.06
N PHE A 110 -5.02 -2.38 -0.09
CA PHE A 110 -5.61 -1.55 -1.17
C PHE A 110 -5.64 -2.26 -2.52
N ILE A 111 -5.56 -3.60 -2.52
CA ILE A 111 -5.55 -4.38 -3.76
C ILE A 111 -6.75 -4.04 -4.64
N TYR A 112 -6.52 -3.82 -5.95
CA TYR A 112 -7.54 -3.48 -6.96
C TYR A 112 -8.34 -2.20 -6.69
N CYS A 113 -7.79 -1.25 -5.94
CA CYS A 113 -8.32 0.12 -5.90
C CYS A 113 -7.99 0.85 -7.22
N SER A 114 -8.58 0.43 -8.34
CA SER A 114 -8.14 0.80 -9.69
C SER A 114 -8.18 2.31 -9.99
N LYS A 115 -9.03 3.09 -9.32
CA LYS A 115 -9.10 4.55 -9.48
C LYS A 115 -8.33 5.33 -8.41
N LEU A 116 -7.69 4.66 -7.46
CA LEU A 116 -6.89 5.34 -6.43
C LEU A 116 -5.69 6.04 -7.07
N ALA A 117 -5.73 7.37 -7.10
CA ALA A 117 -4.71 8.21 -7.71
C ALA A 117 -3.76 8.85 -6.69
N GLU A 118 -4.23 9.05 -5.45
CA GLU A 118 -3.48 9.71 -4.38
C GLU A 118 -3.69 8.99 -3.04
N ILE A 119 -2.62 8.74 -2.32
CA ILE A 119 -2.61 8.23 -0.95
C ILE A 119 -1.33 8.68 -0.24
N ASN A 120 -1.41 9.04 1.04
CA ASN A 120 -0.25 9.23 1.90
C ASN A 120 0.06 7.96 2.69
N ILE A 121 1.34 7.64 2.86
CA ILE A 121 1.80 6.60 3.80
C ILE A 121 2.26 7.29 5.07
N PRO A 122 1.62 7.01 6.24
CA PRO A 122 2.02 7.63 7.51
C PRO A 122 3.46 7.29 7.91
N ALA A 123 4.15 8.26 8.53
CA ALA A 123 5.56 8.13 8.92
C ALA A 123 5.84 7.04 9.97
N GLY A 124 4.80 6.49 10.62
CA GLY A 124 4.90 5.35 11.54
C GLY A 124 4.96 3.98 10.85
N VAL A 125 4.65 3.90 9.54
CA VAL A 125 4.61 2.65 8.80
C VAL A 125 6.03 2.17 8.52
N THR A 126 6.32 0.91 8.85
CA THR A 126 7.66 0.31 8.69
C THR A 126 7.75 -0.72 7.57
N GLU A 127 6.62 -1.15 7.02
CA GLU A 127 6.53 -2.14 5.96
C GLU A 127 5.38 -1.81 5.02
N ILE A 128 5.57 -1.99 3.72
CA ILE A 128 4.52 -2.04 2.71
C ILE A 128 4.30 -3.51 2.39
N GLY A 129 3.13 -4.04 2.77
CA GLY A 129 2.80 -5.47 2.67
C GLY A 129 2.75 -5.99 1.24
N SER A 130 2.70 -7.33 1.10
CA SER A 130 2.56 -7.97 -0.22
C SER A 130 1.22 -7.60 -0.86
N ASN A 131 1.22 -7.39 -2.19
CA ASN A 131 0.05 -6.98 -2.97
C ASN A 131 -0.65 -5.70 -2.44
N CYS A 132 -0.01 -4.91 -1.61
CA CYS A 132 -0.64 -3.79 -0.90
C CYS A 132 -1.35 -2.83 -1.84
N PHE A 133 -0.73 -2.48 -2.98
CA PHE A 133 -1.26 -1.62 -4.04
C PHE A 133 -1.38 -2.34 -5.39
N ASP A 134 -1.42 -3.68 -5.39
CA ASP A 134 -1.60 -4.45 -6.63
C ASP A 134 -2.89 -4.03 -7.34
N GLY A 135 -2.78 -3.68 -8.62
CA GLY A 135 -3.89 -3.21 -9.43
C GLY A 135 -4.41 -1.80 -9.10
N CYS A 136 -3.66 -0.97 -8.35
CA CYS A 136 -3.94 0.47 -8.21
C CYS A 136 -3.54 1.20 -9.51
N GLU A 137 -4.26 0.92 -10.60
CA GLU A 137 -3.90 1.33 -11.96
C GLU A 137 -3.73 2.85 -12.12
N SER A 138 -4.49 3.65 -11.36
CA SER A 138 -4.47 5.11 -11.45
C SER A 138 -3.45 5.81 -10.54
N LEU A 139 -2.69 5.05 -9.73
CA LEU A 139 -1.72 5.63 -8.79
C LEU A 139 -0.56 6.27 -9.56
N LYS A 140 -0.41 7.60 -9.43
CA LYS A 140 0.56 8.40 -10.22
C LYS A 140 1.90 8.57 -9.55
N SER A 141 1.87 8.70 -8.25
CA SER A 141 3.04 8.88 -7.38
C SER A 141 2.73 8.39 -5.99
N ILE A 142 3.75 8.01 -5.25
CA ILE A 142 3.63 7.64 -3.85
C ILE A 142 4.94 7.99 -3.13
N ASP A 143 4.82 8.67 -1.99
CA ASP A 143 5.96 8.96 -1.13
C ASP A 143 6.15 7.80 -0.15
N ILE A 144 7.28 7.10 -0.24
CA ILE A 144 7.67 6.04 0.69
C ILE A 144 8.45 6.67 1.85
N PRO A 145 7.89 6.70 3.08
CA PRO A 145 8.55 7.35 4.20
C PRO A 145 9.83 6.64 4.60
N GLY A 146 10.77 7.39 5.18
CA GLY A 146 12.06 6.87 5.66
C GLY A 146 11.97 5.87 6.83
N SER A 147 10.79 5.59 7.34
CA SER A 147 10.52 4.53 8.30
C SER A 147 10.42 3.14 7.68
N VAL A 148 10.06 3.06 6.38
CA VAL A 148 9.84 1.78 5.67
C VAL A 148 11.17 1.04 5.52
N LYS A 149 11.18 -0.24 5.90
CA LYS A 149 12.32 -1.17 5.86
C LYS A 149 12.18 -2.22 4.78
N SER A 150 10.93 -2.59 4.44
CA SER A 150 10.65 -3.61 3.43
C SER A 150 9.44 -3.24 2.57
N ILE A 151 9.50 -3.67 1.32
CA ILE A 151 8.42 -3.62 0.34
C ILE A 151 8.14 -5.06 -0.06
N GLY A 152 6.90 -5.53 0.13
CA GLY A 152 6.51 -6.92 -0.08
C GLY A 152 6.41 -7.32 -1.56
N ASN A 153 6.12 -8.61 -1.77
CA ASN A 153 5.93 -9.16 -3.12
C ASN A 153 4.73 -8.50 -3.81
N TYR A 154 4.91 -8.12 -5.08
CA TYR A 154 3.84 -7.51 -5.89
C TYR A 154 3.22 -6.24 -5.28
N ALA A 155 3.92 -5.56 -4.37
CA ALA A 155 3.37 -4.44 -3.61
C ALA A 155 2.77 -3.34 -4.47
N PHE A 156 3.33 -3.09 -5.66
CA PHE A 156 2.87 -2.10 -6.65
C PHE A 156 2.66 -2.72 -8.04
N ASP A 157 2.38 -4.05 -8.11
CA ASP A 157 2.12 -4.70 -9.40
C ASP A 157 0.92 -4.05 -10.10
N GLY A 158 1.06 -3.75 -11.37
CA GLY A 158 -0.02 -3.13 -12.15
C GLY A 158 -0.38 -1.69 -11.77
N CYS A 159 0.50 -0.96 -11.07
CA CYS A 159 0.38 0.50 -10.90
C CYS A 159 0.74 1.21 -12.21
N LYS A 160 -0.13 1.10 -13.22
CA LYS A 160 0.16 1.48 -14.62
C LYS A 160 0.49 2.96 -14.82
N GLU A 161 -0.10 3.85 -14.01
CA GLU A 161 0.11 5.30 -14.11
C GLU A 161 1.29 5.81 -13.27
N LEU A 162 1.96 4.95 -12.48
CA LEU A 162 3.12 5.31 -11.67
C LEU A 162 4.30 5.68 -12.58
N ARG A 163 4.80 6.94 -12.46
CA ARG A 163 5.85 7.46 -13.34
C ARG A 163 7.23 7.45 -12.73
N GLU A 164 7.31 7.67 -11.45
CA GLU A 164 8.57 7.71 -10.72
C GLU A 164 8.40 7.08 -9.33
N ILE A 165 9.48 6.49 -8.85
CA ILE A 165 9.55 5.99 -7.49
C ILE A 165 10.93 6.25 -6.89
N VAL A 166 10.94 6.78 -5.68
CA VAL A 166 12.16 6.97 -4.89
C VAL A 166 12.09 6.04 -3.68
N ILE A 167 13.01 5.09 -3.63
CA ILE A 167 13.13 4.13 -2.54
C ILE A 167 14.27 4.57 -1.64
N SER A 168 13.92 5.01 -0.42
CA SER A 168 14.88 5.55 0.54
C SER A 168 15.89 4.50 1.01
N ASP A 169 17.07 4.94 1.46
CA ASP A 169 18.13 4.06 1.97
C ASP A 169 17.72 3.30 3.27
N SER A 170 16.53 3.57 3.83
CA SER A 170 15.96 2.77 4.92
C SER A 170 15.46 1.39 4.49
N VAL A 171 15.10 1.22 3.20
CA VAL A 171 14.60 -0.02 2.63
C VAL A 171 15.78 -0.96 2.36
N THR A 172 15.73 -2.16 2.93
CA THR A 172 16.74 -3.20 2.76
C THR A 172 16.24 -4.38 1.94
N GLU A 173 14.92 -4.51 1.79
CA GLU A 173 14.29 -5.63 1.09
C GLU A 173 13.17 -5.12 0.17
N ILE A 174 13.18 -5.60 -1.08
CA ILE A 174 12.12 -5.35 -2.06
C ILE A 174 11.71 -6.71 -2.62
N GLY A 175 10.44 -7.05 -2.49
CA GLY A 175 9.94 -8.37 -2.84
C GLY A 175 9.89 -8.66 -4.35
N TYR A 176 9.59 -9.90 -4.67
CA TYR A 176 9.36 -10.41 -6.01
C TYR A 176 8.30 -9.58 -6.75
N GLY A 177 8.61 -9.13 -7.96
CA GLY A 177 7.66 -8.42 -8.83
C GLY A 177 7.07 -7.13 -8.22
N ALA A 178 7.73 -6.52 -7.23
CA ALA A 178 7.15 -5.40 -6.48
C ALA A 178 6.69 -4.24 -7.34
N PHE A 179 7.33 -3.99 -8.49
CA PHE A 179 6.96 -2.95 -9.46
C PHE A 179 6.65 -3.54 -10.84
N ARG A 180 6.24 -4.83 -10.89
CA ARG A 180 5.86 -5.47 -12.14
C ARG A 180 4.69 -4.73 -12.79
N CYS A 181 4.68 -4.64 -14.13
CA CYS A 181 3.59 -3.99 -14.89
C CYS A 181 3.34 -2.51 -14.51
N CYS A 182 4.33 -1.80 -13.96
CA CYS A 182 4.30 -0.35 -13.85
C CYS A 182 4.62 0.25 -15.23
N GLU A 183 3.64 0.20 -16.14
CA GLU A 183 3.83 0.44 -17.58
C GLU A 183 4.42 1.82 -17.90
N LYS A 184 4.06 2.85 -17.09
CA LYS A 184 4.52 4.24 -17.26
C LYS A 184 5.67 4.63 -16.34
N LEU A 185 6.30 3.69 -15.64
CA LEU A 185 7.45 3.97 -14.79
C LEU A 185 8.64 4.40 -15.66
N GLU A 186 8.98 5.68 -15.61
CA GLU A 186 10.04 6.32 -16.41
C GLU A 186 11.38 6.27 -15.67
N SER A 187 11.35 6.42 -14.33
CA SER A 187 12.56 6.47 -13.50
C SER A 187 12.38 5.82 -12.13
N VAL A 188 13.46 5.22 -11.64
CA VAL A 188 13.54 4.65 -10.29
C VAL A 188 14.83 5.07 -9.61
N THR A 189 14.74 5.50 -8.36
CA THR A 189 15.89 5.64 -7.46
C THR A 189 15.83 4.49 -6.47
N LEU A 190 16.81 3.60 -6.54
CA LEU A 190 16.91 2.43 -5.67
C LEU A 190 17.64 2.77 -4.36
N SER A 191 17.23 2.11 -3.27
CA SER A 191 17.95 2.15 -1.99
C SER A 191 19.38 1.59 -2.15
N LYS A 192 20.36 2.27 -1.57
CA LYS A 192 21.77 1.80 -1.56
C LYS A 192 21.98 0.54 -0.70
N ASN A 193 21.00 0.17 0.13
CA ASN A 193 21.09 -0.90 1.11
C ASN A 193 20.45 -2.22 0.65
N ILE A 194 19.91 -2.28 -0.59
CA ILE A 194 19.49 -3.56 -1.17
C ILE A 194 20.70 -4.37 -1.67
N THR A 195 20.58 -5.70 -1.64
CA THR A 195 21.66 -6.62 -2.03
C THR A 195 21.33 -7.45 -3.27
N ALA A 196 20.10 -7.37 -3.75
CA ALA A 196 19.61 -8.04 -4.95
C ALA A 196 18.63 -7.18 -5.73
N ILE A 197 18.59 -7.35 -7.03
CA ILE A 197 17.46 -6.99 -7.89
C ILE A 197 16.66 -8.27 -8.06
N ASN A 198 15.56 -8.37 -7.32
CA ASN A 198 14.78 -9.60 -7.21
C ASN A 198 14.03 -9.93 -8.51
N SER A 199 13.64 -11.18 -8.63
CA SER A 199 12.94 -11.72 -9.81
C SER A 199 11.72 -10.88 -10.16
N LYS A 200 11.58 -10.55 -11.45
CA LYS A 200 10.48 -9.76 -12.04
C LYS A 200 10.28 -8.37 -11.46
N LEU A 201 11.25 -7.82 -10.71
CA LEU A 201 11.10 -6.56 -9.97
C LEU A 201 10.52 -5.43 -10.84
N PHE A 202 11.02 -5.26 -12.08
CA PHE A 202 10.58 -4.26 -13.05
C PHE A 202 10.06 -4.88 -14.35
N SER A 203 9.65 -6.15 -14.32
CA SER A 203 9.12 -6.80 -15.53
C SER A 203 7.90 -6.05 -16.08
N ASN A 204 7.88 -5.79 -17.40
CA ASN A 204 6.86 -5.01 -18.11
C ASN A 204 6.78 -3.52 -17.68
N CYS A 205 7.89 -2.93 -17.23
CA CYS A 205 8.03 -1.48 -17.07
C CYS A 205 8.43 -0.88 -18.41
N PHE A 206 7.47 -0.78 -19.34
CA PHE A 206 7.74 -0.45 -20.77
C PHE A 206 8.39 0.91 -20.96
N SER A 207 8.16 1.88 -20.06
CA SER A 207 8.69 3.25 -20.16
C SER A 207 10.01 3.48 -19.42
N LEU A 208 10.53 2.47 -18.71
CA LEU A 208 11.75 2.61 -17.91
C LEU A 208 12.97 2.83 -18.80
N GLY A 209 13.58 4.03 -18.72
CA GLY A 209 14.65 4.44 -19.64
C GLY A 209 16.06 4.06 -19.17
N SER A 210 16.31 4.15 -17.87
CA SER A 210 17.61 3.81 -17.29
C SER A 210 17.49 3.39 -15.84
N VAL A 211 18.46 2.61 -15.35
CA VAL A 211 18.56 2.20 -13.95
C VAL A 211 20.01 2.19 -13.48
N ASP A 212 20.25 2.86 -12.35
CA ASP A 212 21.51 2.75 -11.63
C ASP A 212 21.39 1.65 -10.56
N ILE A 213 22.09 0.54 -10.76
CA ILE A 213 22.14 -0.58 -9.81
C ILE A 213 23.05 -0.19 -8.64
N PRO A 214 22.58 -0.24 -7.38
CA PRO A 214 23.38 0.12 -6.22
C PRO A 214 24.61 -0.78 -6.02
N ALA A 215 25.71 -0.21 -5.51
CA ALA A 215 26.98 -0.91 -5.30
C ALA A 215 26.91 -2.06 -4.28
N GLY A 216 25.82 -2.18 -3.50
CA GLY A 216 25.57 -3.32 -2.61
C GLY A 216 24.99 -4.56 -3.31
N VAL A 217 24.47 -4.41 -4.54
CA VAL A 217 23.80 -5.50 -5.26
C VAL A 217 24.81 -6.53 -5.76
N THR A 218 24.54 -7.80 -5.49
CA THR A 218 25.39 -8.93 -5.87
C THR A 218 24.75 -9.84 -6.93
N VAL A 219 23.43 -9.78 -7.10
CA VAL A 219 22.66 -10.58 -8.05
C VAL A 219 21.55 -9.78 -8.70
N ILE A 220 21.35 -10.00 -10.00
CA ILE A 220 20.16 -9.57 -10.77
C ILE A 220 19.45 -10.87 -11.14
N GLU A 221 18.26 -11.06 -10.57
CA GLU A 221 17.52 -12.31 -10.68
C GLU A 221 16.69 -12.41 -11.97
N ASP A 222 16.09 -13.59 -12.15
CA ASP A 222 15.34 -13.97 -13.34
C ASP A 222 14.22 -12.97 -13.71
N ASN A 223 14.18 -12.60 -14.99
CA ASN A 223 13.19 -11.65 -15.55
C ASN A 223 13.14 -10.27 -14.86
N ALA A 224 14.15 -9.87 -14.11
CA ALA A 224 14.15 -8.64 -13.29
C ALA A 224 13.74 -7.39 -14.09
N PHE A 225 14.16 -7.27 -15.34
CA PHE A 225 13.84 -6.18 -16.28
C PHE A 225 13.19 -6.70 -17.57
N ALA A 226 12.58 -7.89 -17.56
CA ALA A 226 11.94 -8.44 -18.75
C ALA A 226 10.93 -7.47 -19.35
N ASN A 227 10.98 -7.28 -20.68
CA ASN A 227 10.11 -6.36 -21.42
C ASN A 227 10.24 -4.87 -21.03
N CYS A 228 11.35 -4.43 -20.49
CA CYS A 228 11.63 -2.99 -20.34
C CYS A 228 12.04 -2.43 -21.72
N THR A 229 11.06 -2.23 -22.59
CA THR A 229 11.31 -1.95 -24.02
C THR A 229 11.93 -0.58 -24.29
N SER A 230 11.85 0.36 -23.33
CA SER A 230 12.50 1.68 -23.41
C SER A 230 13.85 1.74 -22.68
N LEU A 231 14.32 0.63 -22.12
CA LEU A 231 15.56 0.61 -21.33
C LEU A 231 16.78 0.76 -22.24
N GLU A 232 17.42 1.92 -22.19
CA GLU A 232 18.58 2.28 -23.02
C GLU A 232 19.92 2.03 -22.33
N SER A 233 19.92 2.06 -20.97
CA SER A 233 21.14 1.85 -20.21
C SER A 233 20.87 1.31 -18.80
N VAL A 234 21.79 0.44 -18.34
CA VAL A 234 21.83 -0.04 -16.96
C VAL A 234 23.26 0.09 -16.47
N ASN A 235 23.46 0.87 -15.41
CA ASN A 235 24.76 0.95 -14.77
C ASN A 235 24.93 -0.23 -13.79
N ILE A 236 25.66 -1.27 -14.20
CA ILE A 236 25.89 -2.49 -13.42
C ILE A 236 27.22 -2.37 -12.68
N PRO A 237 27.24 -2.32 -11.33
CA PRO A 237 28.47 -2.19 -10.56
C PRO A 237 29.27 -3.50 -10.52
N GLU A 238 30.58 -3.42 -10.20
CA GLU A 238 31.48 -4.58 -10.07
C GLU A 238 31.06 -5.57 -8.96
N SER A 239 30.20 -5.15 -8.04
CA SER A 239 29.62 -5.99 -6.98
C SER A 239 28.72 -7.10 -7.51
N VAL A 240 28.08 -6.90 -8.67
CA VAL A 240 27.23 -7.91 -9.30
C VAL A 240 28.06 -9.10 -9.76
N LYS A 241 27.78 -10.27 -9.20
CA LYS A 241 28.49 -11.54 -9.49
C LYS A 241 27.64 -12.48 -10.34
N LYS A 242 26.33 -12.24 -10.40
CA LYS A 242 25.41 -13.11 -11.10
C LYS A 242 24.29 -12.28 -11.76
N ILE A 243 24.01 -12.62 -13.00
CA ILE A 243 22.81 -12.16 -13.73
C ILE A 243 22.11 -13.44 -14.20
N ASP A 244 20.88 -13.63 -13.74
CA ASP A 244 20.09 -14.82 -14.04
C ASP A 244 19.47 -14.77 -15.43
N ASP A 245 18.94 -15.92 -15.86
CA ASP A 245 18.35 -16.10 -17.17
C ASP A 245 17.21 -15.11 -17.41
N ALA A 246 17.12 -14.61 -18.64
CA ALA A 246 16.07 -13.68 -19.06
C ALA A 246 15.97 -12.37 -18.23
N ALA A 247 16.99 -12.02 -17.41
CA ALA A 247 16.98 -10.79 -16.61
C ALA A 247 16.65 -9.54 -17.43
N PHE A 248 17.10 -9.48 -18.70
CA PHE A 248 16.91 -8.37 -19.63
C PHE A 248 16.23 -8.82 -20.94
N ILE A 249 15.46 -9.91 -20.91
CA ILE A 249 14.76 -10.38 -22.12
C ILE A 249 13.84 -9.29 -22.66
N ASP A 250 13.81 -9.11 -23.97
CA ASP A 250 13.00 -8.11 -24.69
C ASP A 250 13.27 -6.64 -24.29
N CYS A 251 14.47 -6.33 -23.75
CA CYS A 251 14.98 -4.96 -23.61
C CYS A 251 15.55 -4.50 -24.96
N CYS A 252 14.68 -4.07 -25.88
CA CYS A 252 15.05 -3.88 -27.28
C CYS A 252 16.02 -2.70 -27.55
N LEU A 253 16.20 -1.79 -26.60
CA LEU A 253 17.09 -0.61 -26.74
C LEU A 253 18.39 -0.72 -25.95
N LEU A 254 18.60 -1.78 -25.18
CA LEU A 254 19.78 -2.01 -24.34
C LEU A 254 20.99 -2.56 -25.10
#